data_b3966d76439701e0724153ec38caf523
#
_entry.id   b3966d76439701e0724153ec38caf523
#
_cell.length_a   1.000
_cell.length_b   1.000
_cell.length_c   1.000
_cell.angle_alpha   90.00
_cell.angle_beta   90.00
_cell.angle_gamma   90.00
#
_symmetry.space_group_name_H-M   'P 1'
#
loop_
_entity.id
_entity.type
_entity.pdbx_description
1 polymer ?
#
loop_
_entity_poly.entity_id
_entity_poly.type
_entity_poly.pdbx_seq_one_letter_code
_entity_poly.pdbx_strand_id
1 'polypeptide(L)'
;PERFSRLWIHTHPGGCPLPSHVDETTFARVFGSFHWSVMFILARGGASYARLQYRVGPGGAWEIPVRIEYAEPFAATDHEAWRRDYDALVQPESQWNWDEPDLTRQAPHDWPYDTRDWEEFYDGAF
;
A
#
# COMPACT_ATOMS: atom_id res chain seq x y z
N PRO A 1 -13.71 7.61 14.27
CA PRO A 1 -12.63 7.17 13.36
C PRO A 1 -12.93 7.51 11.90
N GLU A 2 -14.20 7.44 11.47
CA GLU A 2 -14.61 7.65 10.07
C GLU A 2 -14.31 9.05 9.49
N ARG A 3 -13.95 10.02 10.33
CA ARG A 3 -13.72 11.39 9.89
C ARG A 3 -12.33 11.65 9.31
N PHE A 4 -11.37 10.74 9.51
CA PHE A 4 -9.96 10.99 9.21
C PHE A 4 -9.36 10.05 8.16
N SER A 5 -10.03 8.98 7.78
CA SER A 5 -9.49 7.96 6.87
C SER A 5 -10.08 8.09 5.47
N ARG A 6 -9.85 9.22 4.80
CA ARG A 6 -10.33 9.44 3.42
C ARG A 6 -9.23 9.43 2.39
N LEU A 7 -7.99 9.41 2.85
CA LEU A 7 -6.81 9.36 2.00
C LEU A 7 -6.10 8.03 2.22
N TRP A 8 -5.92 7.29 1.17
CA TRP A 8 -5.11 6.09 1.16
C TRP A 8 -3.84 6.34 0.35
N ILE A 9 -2.72 6.38 1.04
CA ILE A 9 -1.42 6.66 0.45
C ILE A 9 -0.56 5.41 0.64
N HIS A 10 0.01 4.91 -0.46
CA HIS A 10 0.96 3.82 -0.41
C HIS A 10 2.02 3.93 -1.52
N THR A 11 3.04 3.10 -1.44
CA THR A 11 4.16 3.12 -2.39
C THR A 11 4.24 1.82 -3.16
N HIS A 12 4.64 1.92 -4.44
CA HIS A 12 4.99 0.76 -5.25
C HIS A 12 6.52 0.63 -5.36
N PRO A 13 7.06 -0.58 -5.16
CA PRO A 13 8.52 -0.81 -5.29
C PRO A 13 9.00 -0.74 -6.74
N GLY A 14 8.10 -0.91 -7.71
CA GLY A 14 8.36 -0.75 -9.15
C GLY A 14 8.15 0.67 -9.64
N GLY A 15 8.43 0.91 -10.92
CA GLY A 15 8.26 2.23 -11.55
C GLY A 15 6.84 2.55 -12.01
N CYS A 16 5.90 1.60 -11.91
CA CYS A 16 4.51 1.80 -12.33
C CYS A 16 3.65 2.29 -11.16
N PRO A 17 3.04 3.50 -11.25
CA PRO A 17 2.18 4.03 -10.20
C PRO A 17 0.72 3.59 -10.31
N LEU A 18 0.35 2.86 -11.36
CA LEU A 18 -1.04 2.45 -11.56
C LEU A 18 -1.47 1.43 -10.50
N PRO A 19 -2.71 1.52 -10.01
CA PRO A 19 -3.21 0.59 -9.02
C PRO A 19 -3.24 -0.85 -9.55
N SER A 20 -2.84 -1.77 -8.73
CA SER A 20 -2.99 -3.20 -8.98
C SER A 20 -4.43 -3.67 -8.71
N HIS A 21 -4.76 -4.90 -9.06
CA HIS A 21 -6.05 -5.49 -8.71
C HIS A 21 -6.27 -5.55 -7.18
N VAL A 22 -5.21 -5.82 -6.43
CA VAL A 22 -5.26 -5.82 -4.95
C VAL A 22 -5.56 -4.42 -4.41
N ASP A 23 -4.96 -3.39 -5.00
CA ASP A 23 -5.23 -2.00 -4.60
C ASP A 23 -6.68 -1.61 -4.87
N GLU A 24 -7.20 -1.98 -6.05
CA GLU A 24 -8.60 -1.71 -6.40
C GLU A 24 -9.57 -2.40 -5.43
N THR A 25 -9.34 -3.68 -5.15
CA THR A 25 -10.18 -4.46 -4.23
C THR A 25 -10.13 -3.88 -2.82
N THR A 26 -8.93 -3.56 -2.34
CA THR A 26 -8.73 -2.98 -1.01
C THR A 26 -9.39 -1.60 -0.90
N PHE A 27 -9.20 -0.75 -1.91
CA PHE A 27 -9.79 0.58 -1.93
C PHE A 27 -11.31 0.52 -1.95
N ALA A 28 -11.89 -0.34 -2.77
CA ALA A 28 -13.34 -0.53 -2.82
C ALA A 28 -13.90 -1.02 -1.49
N ARG A 29 -13.23 -1.99 -0.84
CA ARG A 29 -13.68 -2.58 0.43
C ARG A 29 -13.60 -1.60 1.59
N VAL A 30 -12.47 -0.88 1.72
CA VAL A 30 -12.18 -0.03 2.88
C VAL A 30 -12.74 1.37 2.72
N PHE A 31 -12.65 1.93 1.53
CA PHE A 31 -12.97 3.33 1.24
C PHE A 31 -14.24 3.52 0.41
N GLY A 32 -14.76 2.44 -0.16
CA GLY A 32 -15.90 2.49 -1.08
C GLY A 32 -17.22 2.96 -0.45
N SER A 33 -17.38 2.91 0.88
CA SER A 33 -18.57 3.41 1.57
C SER A 33 -18.56 4.91 1.85
N PHE A 34 -17.41 5.58 1.69
CA PHE A 34 -17.31 7.01 1.99
C PHE A 34 -17.95 7.88 0.90
N HIS A 35 -18.41 9.06 1.28
CA HIS A 35 -18.96 10.04 0.34
C HIS A 35 -17.90 10.47 -0.70
N TRP A 36 -16.66 10.53 -0.28
CA TRP A 36 -15.49 10.69 -1.14
C TRP A 36 -14.25 10.11 -0.45
N SER A 37 -13.31 9.68 -1.26
CA SER A 37 -11.99 9.18 -0.82
C SER A 37 -10.97 9.39 -1.94
N VAL A 38 -9.70 9.43 -1.57
CA VAL A 38 -8.59 9.56 -2.51
C VAL A 38 -7.62 8.41 -2.32
N MET A 39 -7.28 7.76 -3.42
CA MET A 39 -6.14 6.87 -3.53
C MET A 39 -4.95 7.66 -4.08
N PHE A 40 -3.80 7.55 -3.45
CA PHE A 40 -2.54 8.10 -3.94
C PHE A 40 -1.45 7.04 -3.90
N ILE A 41 -0.80 6.83 -5.03
CA ILE A 41 0.29 5.86 -5.19
C ILE A 41 1.54 6.60 -5.63
N LEU A 42 2.64 6.34 -4.93
CA LEU A 42 3.96 6.83 -5.29
C LEU A 42 4.83 5.64 -5.71
N ALA A 43 5.28 5.64 -6.96
CA ALA A 43 6.15 4.60 -7.49
C ALA A 43 7.62 5.00 -7.39
N ARG A 44 8.48 4.00 -7.54
CA ARG A 44 9.92 4.20 -7.61
C ARG A 44 10.26 5.18 -8.75
N GLY A 45 11.15 6.13 -8.47
CA GLY A 45 11.55 7.17 -9.43
C GLY A 45 10.65 8.41 -9.43
N GLY A 46 9.64 8.47 -8.53
CA GLY A 46 8.80 9.66 -8.35
C GLY A 46 7.55 9.71 -9.23
N ALA A 47 7.32 8.67 -10.05
CA ALA A 47 6.05 8.55 -10.76
C ALA A 47 4.89 8.41 -9.76
N SER A 48 3.77 9.06 -10.02
CA SER A 48 2.65 9.08 -9.08
C SER A 48 1.32 8.93 -9.80
N TYR A 49 0.34 8.40 -9.07
CA TYR A 49 -1.05 8.29 -9.49
C TYR A 49 -1.94 8.76 -8.36
N ALA A 50 -2.97 9.54 -8.68
CA ALA A 50 -3.98 9.91 -7.72
C ALA A 50 -5.37 9.83 -8.33
N ARG A 51 -6.31 9.28 -7.55
CA ARG A 51 -7.71 9.15 -7.96
C ARG A 51 -8.63 9.58 -6.85
N LEU A 52 -9.52 10.51 -7.17
CA LEU A 52 -10.67 10.85 -6.33
C LEU A 52 -11.84 9.94 -6.71
N GLN A 53 -12.39 9.26 -5.72
CA GLN A 53 -13.68 8.58 -5.83
C GLN A 53 -14.72 9.32 -5.00
N TYR A 54 -15.94 9.41 -5.50
CA TYR A 54 -17.06 10.01 -4.76
C TYR A 54 -18.36 9.25 -5.05
N ARG A 55 -19.27 9.29 -4.07
CA ARG A 55 -20.57 8.58 -4.10
C ARG A 55 -21.78 9.51 -4.01
N VAL A 56 -21.58 10.80 -4.11
CA VAL A 56 -22.67 11.80 -4.10
C VAL A 56 -23.27 11.91 -5.48
N GLY A 57 -24.58 11.94 -5.58
CA GLY A 57 -25.28 11.94 -6.86
C GLY A 57 -25.09 10.61 -7.60
N PRO A 58 -24.74 10.62 -8.90
CA PRO A 58 -24.51 9.39 -9.67
C PRO A 58 -23.22 8.66 -9.26
N GLY A 59 -22.39 9.28 -8.42
CA GLY A 59 -21.08 8.77 -8.10
C GLY A 59 -20.10 8.80 -9.26
N GLY A 60 -18.83 8.57 -8.98
CA GLY A 60 -17.80 8.49 -10.02
C GLY A 60 -16.39 8.45 -9.44
N ALA A 61 -15.44 8.30 -10.35
CA ALA A 61 -14.03 8.35 -10.03
C ALA A 61 -13.28 9.12 -11.12
N TRP A 62 -12.35 9.98 -10.71
CA TRP A 62 -11.51 10.76 -11.60
C TRP A 62 -10.06 10.67 -11.19
N GLU A 63 -9.20 10.47 -12.17
CA GLU A 63 -7.78 10.70 -11.98
C GLU A 63 -7.55 12.20 -11.79
N ILE A 64 -6.83 12.55 -10.72
CA ILE A 64 -6.52 13.93 -10.37
C ILE A 64 -5.03 14.20 -10.58
N PRO A 65 -4.66 15.36 -11.15
CA PRO A 65 -3.26 15.69 -11.36
C PRO A 65 -2.53 15.84 -10.02
N VAL A 66 -1.31 15.29 -9.99
CA VAL A 66 -0.41 15.40 -8.84
C VAL A 66 0.66 16.43 -9.14
N ARG A 67 0.81 17.40 -8.26
CA ARG A 67 1.95 18.33 -8.25
C ARG A 67 2.72 18.12 -6.95
N ILE A 68 4.00 17.83 -7.09
CA ILE A 68 4.89 17.70 -5.94
C ILE A 68 5.63 19.03 -5.78
N GLU A 69 5.56 19.61 -4.59
CA GLU A 69 6.21 20.86 -4.27
C GLU A 69 7.40 20.57 -3.36
N TYR A 70 8.59 20.94 -3.82
CA TYR A 70 9.86 20.75 -3.10
C TYR A 70 10.50 22.09 -2.67
N ALA A 71 9.77 23.20 -2.79
CA ALA A 71 10.33 24.51 -2.53
C ALA A 71 10.77 24.71 -1.07
N GLU A 72 10.14 23.99 -0.14
CA GLU A 72 10.51 24.04 1.26
C GLU A 72 10.96 22.66 1.74
N PRO A 73 12.13 22.57 2.40
CA PRO A 73 12.55 21.32 3.01
C PRO A 73 11.56 20.97 4.13
N PHE A 74 11.18 19.70 4.20
CA PHE A 74 10.36 19.18 5.28
C PHE A 74 11.17 19.25 6.59
N ALA A 75 10.76 20.10 7.51
CA ALA A 75 11.51 20.43 8.73
C ALA A 75 11.80 19.23 9.66
N ALA A 76 11.04 18.15 9.51
CA ALA A 76 11.24 16.90 10.26
C ALA A 76 12.15 15.89 9.54
N THR A 77 12.74 16.24 8.39
CA THR A 77 13.60 15.32 7.64
C THR A 77 15.01 15.33 8.23
N ASP A 78 15.35 14.29 8.96
CA ASP A 78 16.71 14.00 9.42
C ASP A 78 17.22 12.72 8.75
N HIS A 79 17.77 12.88 7.54
CA HIS A 79 18.29 11.76 6.75
C HIS A 79 19.44 11.01 7.44
N GLU A 80 20.25 11.71 8.23
CA GLU A 80 21.37 11.08 8.94
C GLU A 80 20.87 10.23 10.11
N ALA A 81 19.87 10.73 10.87
CA ALA A 81 19.24 9.95 11.92
C ALA A 81 18.54 8.72 11.34
N TRP A 82 17.75 8.89 10.29
CA TRP A 82 17.06 7.77 9.64
C TRP A 82 18.01 6.72 9.09
N ARG A 83 19.14 7.17 8.53
CA ARG A 83 20.16 6.24 8.03
C ARG A 83 20.82 5.45 9.16
N ARG A 84 21.15 6.12 10.27
CA ARG A 84 21.68 5.44 11.46
C ARG A 84 20.70 4.41 12.00
N ASP A 85 19.42 4.78 12.10
CA ASP A 85 18.38 3.88 12.58
C ASP A 85 18.19 2.70 11.62
N TYR A 86 18.20 2.95 10.32
CA TYR A 86 18.14 1.89 9.32
C TYR A 86 19.32 0.91 9.45
N ASP A 87 20.54 1.42 9.50
CA ASP A 87 21.75 0.60 9.60
C ASP A 87 21.82 -0.19 10.93
N ALA A 88 21.20 0.34 11.99
CA ALA A 88 21.18 -0.30 13.29
C ALA A 88 20.05 -1.32 13.47
N LEU A 89 18.90 -1.09 12.86
CA LEU A 89 17.67 -1.85 13.14
C LEU A 89 17.27 -2.79 11.99
N VAL A 90 17.69 -2.49 10.76
CA VAL A 90 17.37 -3.31 9.59
C VAL A 90 18.51 -4.29 9.35
N GLN A 91 18.26 -5.55 9.63
CA GLN A 91 19.19 -6.61 9.26
C GLN A 91 18.81 -7.10 7.85
N PRO A 92 19.77 -7.19 6.90
CA PRO A 92 19.51 -7.84 5.64
C PRO A 92 19.13 -9.29 5.94
N GLU A 93 17.96 -9.69 5.51
CA GLU A 93 17.57 -11.10 5.56
C GLU A 93 18.62 -11.88 4.79
N SER A 94 19.24 -12.87 5.44
CA SER A 94 20.20 -13.76 4.78
C SER A 94 19.49 -14.34 3.56
N GLN A 95 20.07 -14.15 2.39
CA GLN A 95 19.49 -14.51 1.09
C GLN A 95 18.72 -15.82 1.20
N TRP A 96 17.41 -15.72 1.04
CA TRP A 96 16.57 -16.91 0.88
C TRP A 96 17.11 -17.65 -0.33
N ASN A 97 17.66 -18.82 -0.07
CA ASN A 97 18.09 -19.68 -1.15
C ASN A 97 16.80 -20.30 -1.72
N TRP A 98 16.29 -19.71 -2.79
CA TRP A 98 15.06 -20.18 -3.46
C TRP A 98 15.23 -21.58 -4.09
N ASP A 99 16.47 -22.09 -4.11
CA ASP A 99 16.81 -23.37 -4.74
C ASP A 99 16.56 -24.59 -3.84
N GLU A 100 16.29 -24.40 -2.55
CA GLU A 100 15.87 -25.49 -1.66
C GLU A 100 14.59 -25.10 -0.90
N PRO A 101 13.43 -25.66 -1.26
CA PRO A 101 12.25 -25.54 -0.43
C PRO A 101 12.50 -26.34 0.86
N ASP A 102 12.81 -25.62 1.93
CA ASP A 102 12.85 -26.20 3.28
C ASP A 102 11.43 -26.59 3.73
N LEU A 103 11.04 -27.79 3.36
CA LEU A 103 9.75 -28.39 3.71
C LEU A 103 9.64 -28.68 5.24
N THR A 104 10.69 -28.43 6.00
CA THR A 104 10.69 -28.66 7.45
C THR A 104 10.37 -27.41 8.26
N ARG A 105 10.38 -26.24 7.65
CA ARG A 105 10.07 -24.98 8.32
C ARG A 105 8.55 -24.83 8.41
N GLN A 106 7.98 -25.31 9.50
CA GLN A 106 6.63 -24.94 9.87
C GLN A 106 6.57 -23.42 10.01
N ALA A 107 5.64 -22.78 9.30
CA ALA A 107 5.37 -21.37 9.49
C ALA A 107 5.21 -21.08 10.99
N PRO A 108 5.76 -19.97 11.51
CA PRO A 108 5.56 -19.60 12.89
C PRO A 108 4.07 -19.64 13.20
N HIS A 109 3.68 -20.43 14.20
CA HIS A 109 2.26 -20.65 14.54
C HIS A 109 1.56 -19.37 15.04
N ASP A 110 2.28 -18.28 15.14
CA ASP A 110 1.83 -16.98 15.64
C ASP A 110 1.67 -15.90 14.55
N TRP A 111 1.57 -16.30 13.28
CA TRP A 111 1.23 -15.33 12.25
C TRP A 111 -0.26 -14.96 12.41
N PRO A 112 -0.60 -13.69 12.71
CA PRO A 112 -1.96 -13.29 13.07
C PRO A 112 -2.97 -13.34 11.91
N TYR A 113 -2.53 -13.77 10.75
CA TYR A 113 -3.38 -13.92 9.57
C TYR A 113 -3.36 -15.39 9.14
N ASP A 114 -4.46 -16.10 9.42
CA ASP A 114 -4.70 -17.43 8.90
C ASP A 114 -4.90 -17.33 7.39
N THR A 115 -3.94 -17.83 6.61
CA THR A 115 -4.02 -17.82 5.15
C THR A 115 -5.16 -18.68 4.61
N ARG A 116 -5.80 -19.51 5.44
CA ARG A 116 -6.98 -20.31 5.07
C ARG A 116 -8.22 -19.46 4.84
N ASP A 117 -8.28 -18.25 5.43
CA ASP A 117 -9.39 -17.30 5.20
C ASP A 117 -9.39 -16.73 3.77
N TRP A 118 -8.28 -16.89 3.02
CA TRP A 118 -8.20 -16.40 1.65
C TRP A 118 -8.82 -17.38 0.63
N GLU A 119 -8.85 -18.67 0.91
CA GLU A 119 -9.42 -19.67 0.00
C GLU A 119 -10.96 -19.65 0.02
N GLU A 120 -11.60 -19.43 1.17
CA GLU A 120 -13.07 -19.29 1.25
C GLU A 120 -13.59 -18.02 0.55
N PHE A 121 -12.73 -17.03 0.34
CA PHE A 121 -13.14 -15.76 -0.29
C PHE A 121 -13.22 -15.85 -1.82
N TYR A 122 -12.54 -16.81 -2.42
CA TYR A 122 -12.52 -17.00 -3.88
C TYR A 122 -13.60 -17.96 -4.40
N ASP A 123 -14.15 -18.83 -3.58
CA ASP A 123 -15.15 -19.82 -4.00
C ASP A 123 -16.60 -19.30 -3.98
N GLY A 124 -16.84 -18.08 -3.54
CA GLY A 124 -18.18 -17.48 -3.41
C GLY A 124 -18.58 -16.45 -4.48
N ALA A 125 -17.77 -16.21 -5.51
CA ALA A 125 -17.98 -15.14 -6.49
C ALA A 125 -18.08 -15.69 -7.94
N PHE A 126 -19.09 -16.54 -8.19
CA PHE A 126 -19.64 -16.78 -9.53
C PHE A 126 -21.16 -16.88 -9.46
#